data_47bfc3584986c562d8568c660298cfd2
#
_entry.id   47bfc3584986c562d8568c660298cfd2
#
_cell.length_a   1.000
_cell.length_b   1.000
_cell.length_c   1.000
_cell.angle_alpha   90.00
_cell.angle_beta   90.00
_cell.angle_gamma   90.00
#
_symmetry.space_group_name_H-M   'P 1'
#
loop_
_entity.id
_entity.type
_entity.pdbx_description
1 polymer ?
#
loop_
_entity_poly.entity_id
_entity_poly.type
_entity_poly.pdbx_seq_one_letter_code
_entity_poly.pdbx_strand_id
1 'polypeptide(L)'
;PYLHSRIIEYLQDISIEEVKPVEVLPIYPLIRSYLDLLVDYMKNGTEIPDLHRAKEYELFSLFKICYKKNEIASIFRDALSNDLQFFVSVMTHYKACRTAKELAVLCGYNDTVFTQLFKKNFHGDTPYQWLQKQTSYEIEFKLKKSTLPIKQIMLDYHFKTFSHFTTYCKRNIGATPNEIRKKGEESRDTPSLETYSVSAND
;
A
#
# COMPACT_ATOMS: atom_id res chain seq x y z
N PRO A 1 1.18 1.36 2.51
CA PRO A 1 0.07 1.58 3.43
C PRO A 1 -0.23 0.40 4.35
N TYR A 2 0.15 -0.83 3.97
CA TYR A 2 -0.22 -2.04 4.71
C TYR A 2 0.49 -2.16 6.07
N LEU A 3 1.80 -1.97 6.09
CA LEU A 3 2.62 -2.00 7.32
C LEU A 3 2.10 -0.99 8.35
N HIS A 4 1.76 0.19 7.89
CA HIS A 4 1.29 1.29 8.71
C HIS A 4 -0.01 0.97 9.48
N SER A 5 -1.03 0.45 8.79
CA SER A 5 -2.29 0.05 9.43
C SER A 5 -2.09 -1.03 10.49
N ARG A 6 -1.15 -1.96 10.28
CA ARG A 6 -0.85 -3.02 11.24
C ARG A 6 -0.08 -2.54 12.46
N ILE A 7 0.81 -1.57 12.28
CA ILE A 7 1.51 -0.95 13.41
C ILE A 7 0.49 -0.27 14.34
N ILE A 8 -0.48 0.42 13.77
CA ILE A 8 -1.53 1.10 14.54
C ILE A 8 -2.42 0.11 15.26
N GLU A 9 -2.93 -0.90 14.55
CA GLU A 9 -3.72 -1.95 15.16
C GLU A 9 -2.97 -2.64 16.31
N TYR A 10 -1.67 -2.85 16.15
CA TYR A 10 -0.83 -3.44 17.17
C TYR A 10 -0.62 -2.52 18.38
N LEU A 11 -0.54 -1.21 18.16
CA LEU A 11 -0.25 -0.20 19.18
C LEU A 11 -1.51 0.48 19.76
N GLN A 12 -2.72 0.08 19.35
CA GLN A 12 -3.98 0.74 19.70
C GLN A 12 -4.27 0.88 21.21
N ASP A 13 -3.69 0.01 22.03
CA ASP A 13 -3.84 -0.01 23.47
C ASP A 13 -2.72 0.74 24.22
N ILE A 14 -1.76 1.33 23.48
CA ILE A 14 -0.69 2.15 24.07
C ILE A 14 -1.05 3.64 23.94
N SER A 15 -1.03 4.34 25.07
CA SER A 15 -1.03 5.80 25.07
C SER A 15 0.33 6.31 24.61
N ILE A 16 0.39 6.81 23.36
CA ILE A 16 1.64 7.28 22.75
C ILE A 16 2.22 8.48 23.49
N GLU A 17 1.38 9.27 24.15
CA GLU A 17 1.78 10.41 24.95
C GLU A 17 2.64 9.99 26.17
N GLU A 18 2.40 8.79 26.69
CA GLU A 18 3.14 8.21 27.82
C GLU A 18 4.40 7.46 27.42
N VAL A 19 4.59 7.19 26.12
CA VAL A 19 5.77 6.47 25.61
C VAL A 19 6.98 7.40 25.65
N LYS A 20 7.99 7.02 26.42
CA LYS A 20 9.27 7.76 26.46
C LYS A 20 9.98 7.61 25.11
N PRO A 21 10.50 8.70 24.53
CA PRO A 21 11.30 8.60 23.32
C PRO A 21 12.57 7.80 23.61
N VAL A 22 12.87 6.86 22.70
CA VAL A 22 14.15 6.12 22.70
C VAL A 22 15.01 6.70 21.60
N GLU A 23 16.16 7.24 21.96
CA GLU A 23 17.06 7.88 21.00
C GLU A 23 17.70 6.89 20.03
N VAL A 24 18.03 5.69 20.51
CA VAL A 24 18.69 4.66 19.70
C VAL A 24 18.20 3.27 20.14
N LEU A 25 17.81 2.45 19.18
CA LEU A 25 17.51 1.04 19.41
C LEU A 25 18.61 0.15 18.79
N PRO A 26 18.95 -0.97 19.44
CA PRO A 26 19.93 -1.90 18.89
C PRO A 26 19.37 -2.57 17.62
N ILE A 27 20.21 -2.71 16.61
CA ILE A 27 19.88 -3.50 15.42
C ILE A 27 20.19 -4.96 15.71
N TYR A 28 19.16 -5.75 15.99
CA TYR A 28 19.30 -7.19 16.22
C TYR A 28 19.76 -7.93 14.94
N PRO A 29 20.45 -9.07 15.06
CA PRO A 29 20.96 -9.83 13.92
C PRO A 29 19.88 -10.17 12.87
N LEU A 30 18.67 -10.52 13.31
CA LEU A 30 17.56 -10.80 12.39
C LEU A 30 17.15 -9.57 11.56
N ILE A 31 17.11 -8.39 12.17
CA ILE A 31 16.82 -7.13 11.47
C ILE A 31 17.94 -6.83 10.48
N ARG A 32 19.20 -7.01 10.87
CA ARG A 32 20.35 -6.80 9.98
C ARG A 32 20.28 -7.70 8.75
N SER A 33 20.09 -9.00 8.94
CA SER A 33 19.95 -9.96 7.82
C SER A 33 18.79 -9.60 6.89
N TYR A 34 17.68 -9.15 7.44
CA TYR A 34 16.54 -8.66 6.66
C TYR A 34 16.93 -7.43 5.81
N LEU A 35 17.61 -6.46 6.40
CA LEU A 35 18.04 -5.24 5.69
C LEU A 35 19.05 -5.55 4.59
N ASP A 36 20.02 -6.43 4.85
CA ASP A 36 21.01 -6.87 3.86
C ASP A 36 20.32 -7.52 2.66
N LEU A 37 19.38 -8.43 2.91
CA LEU A 37 18.58 -9.06 1.85
C LEU A 37 17.71 -8.05 1.08
N LEU A 38 17.14 -7.07 1.76
CA LEU A 38 16.37 -6.01 1.11
C LEU A 38 17.24 -5.16 0.18
N VAL A 39 18.46 -4.82 0.61
CA VAL A 39 19.44 -4.09 -0.21
C VAL A 39 19.78 -4.90 -1.47
N ASP A 40 19.95 -6.21 -1.35
CA ASP A 40 20.26 -7.07 -2.50
C ASP A 40 19.09 -7.13 -3.49
N TYR A 41 17.84 -7.20 -3.04
CA TYR A 41 16.68 -7.06 -3.92
C TYR A 41 16.65 -5.72 -4.65
N MET A 42 16.96 -4.63 -3.97
CA MET A 42 17.00 -3.30 -4.58
C MET A 42 18.11 -3.18 -5.63
N LYS A 43 19.30 -3.73 -5.36
CA LYS A 43 20.42 -3.74 -6.31
C LYS A 43 20.11 -4.55 -7.58
N ASN A 44 19.37 -5.62 -7.45
CA ASN A 44 18.99 -6.51 -8.57
C ASN A 44 17.74 -6.03 -9.32
N GLY A 45 17.20 -4.86 -9.00
CA GLY A 45 16.06 -4.26 -9.71
C GLY A 45 14.77 -5.10 -9.63
N THR A 46 14.56 -5.82 -8.53
CA THR A 46 13.42 -6.73 -8.37
C THR A 46 12.15 -5.96 -8.05
N GLU A 47 11.36 -5.62 -9.07
CA GLU A 47 10.06 -4.96 -8.93
C GLU A 47 8.90 -5.97 -8.95
N ILE A 48 8.74 -6.72 -7.86
CA ILE A 48 7.63 -7.67 -7.70
C ILE A 48 6.69 -7.13 -6.62
N PRO A 49 5.48 -6.66 -6.97
CA PRO A 49 4.54 -6.08 -5.98
C PRO A 49 4.21 -7.01 -4.81
N ASP A 50 4.11 -8.31 -5.07
CA ASP A 50 3.83 -9.29 -4.02
C ASP A 50 5.03 -9.47 -3.07
N LEU A 51 6.26 -9.29 -3.56
CA LEU A 51 7.47 -9.30 -2.76
C LEU A 51 7.49 -8.11 -1.77
N HIS A 52 7.14 -6.92 -2.23
CA HIS A 52 7.04 -5.74 -1.34
C HIS A 52 6.09 -6.00 -0.17
N ARG A 53 4.93 -6.55 -0.47
CA ARG A 53 3.94 -6.87 0.56
C ARG A 53 4.43 -7.95 1.53
N ALA A 54 5.08 -9.00 1.01
CA ALA A 54 5.67 -10.05 1.83
C ALA A 54 6.78 -9.48 2.75
N LYS A 55 7.61 -8.58 2.22
CA LYS A 55 8.66 -7.91 2.99
C LYS A 55 8.12 -6.95 4.05
N GLU A 56 7.03 -6.25 3.81
CA GLU A 56 6.34 -5.47 4.85
C GLU A 56 5.84 -6.36 6.01
N TYR A 57 5.30 -7.54 5.70
CA TYR A 57 4.87 -8.51 6.71
C TYR A 57 6.04 -9.06 7.52
N GLU A 58 7.11 -9.42 6.85
CA GLU A 58 8.31 -9.94 7.49
C GLU A 58 8.91 -8.91 8.44
N LEU A 59 9.10 -7.67 7.98
CA LEU A 59 9.64 -6.57 8.79
C LEU A 59 8.83 -6.35 10.07
N PHE A 60 7.50 -6.29 9.95
CA PHE A 60 6.65 -6.11 11.11
C PHE A 60 6.70 -7.28 12.09
N SER A 61 6.81 -8.50 11.57
CA SER A 61 6.98 -9.69 12.40
C SER A 61 8.32 -9.67 13.14
N LEU A 62 9.39 -9.27 12.46
CA LEU A 62 10.71 -9.09 13.05
C LEU A 62 10.70 -8.02 14.15
N PHE A 63 10.00 -6.89 13.95
CA PHE A 63 9.85 -5.89 15.00
C PHE A 63 9.19 -6.47 16.25
N LYS A 64 8.13 -7.25 16.11
CA LYS A 64 7.45 -7.88 17.25
C LYS A 64 8.31 -8.94 17.97
N ILE A 65 9.22 -9.59 17.26
CA ILE A 65 10.15 -10.58 17.83
C ILE A 65 11.31 -9.87 18.56
N CYS A 66 11.86 -8.81 17.95
CA CYS A 66 13.09 -8.18 18.41
C CYS A 66 12.87 -7.10 19.46
N TYR A 67 11.72 -6.40 19.41
CA TYR A 67 11.49 -5.22 20.24
C TYR A 67 10.24 -5.37 21.11
N LYS A 68 10.28 -4.73 22.27
CA LYS A 68 9.08 -4.60 23.13
C LYS A 68 8.09 -3.62 22.48
N LYS A 69 6.82 -3.78 22.82
CA LYS A 69 5.73 -2.96 22.28
C LYS A 69 5.96 -1.46 22.47
N ASN A 70 6.45 -1.04 23.65
CA ASN A 70 6.78 0.36 23.93
C ASN A 70 7.98 0.88 23.12
N GLU A 71 8.95 0.01 22.80
CA GLU A 71 10.08 0.38 21.93
C GLU A 71 9.61 0.59 20.49
N ILE A 72 8.73 -0.29 20.00
CA ILE A 72 8.07 -0.12 18.70
C ILE A 72 7.25 1.18 18.68
N ALA A 73 6.46 1.44 19.72
CA ALA A 73 5.70 2.68 19.84
C ALA A 73 6.60 3.92 19.85
N SER A 74 7.78 3.84 20.47
CA SER A 74 8.77 4.92 20.49
C SER A 74 9.37 5.20 19.10
N ILE A 75 9.70 4.16 18.31
CA ILE A 75 10.19 4.32 16.91
C ILE A 75 9.16 5.11 16.07
N PHE A 76 7.89 4.80 16.26
CA PHE A 76 6.81 5.34 15.44
C PHE A 76 6.12 6.57 16.08
N ARG A 77 6.58 7.04 17.25
CA ARG A 77 5.94 8.11 18.02
C ARG A 77 5.66 9.36 17.19
N ASP A 78 6.67 9.86 16.49
CA ASP A 78 6.53 11.09 15.71
C ASP A 78 5.66 10.88 14.46
N ALA A 79 5.67 9.65 13.93
CA ALA A 79 4.78 9.23 12.86
C ALA A 79 3.35 8.92 13.35
N LEU A 80 3.17 8.67 14.67
CA LEU A 80 1.89 8.36 15.30
C LEU A 80 1.18 9.60 15.88
N SER A 81 1.63 10.81 15.55
CA SER A 81 0.98 12.07 15.92
C SER A 81 -0.41 12.25 15.23
N ASN A 82 -1.08 13.38 15.49
CA ASN A 82 -2.41 13.70 14.94
C ASN A 82 -2.54 13.47 13.41
N ASP A 83 -1.46 13.63 12.67
CA ASP A 83 -1.43 13.39 11.21
C ASP A 83 -1.68 11.91 10.89
N LEU A 84 -1.28 11.02 11.76
CA LEU A 84 -1.47 9.59 11.60
C LEU A 84 -2.92 9.16 11.88
N GLN A 85 -3.57 9.69 12.89
CA GLN A 85 -4.99 9.41 13.13
C GLN A 85 -5.82 9.78 11.91
N PHE A 86 -5.51 10.92 11.29
CA PHE A 86 -6.12 11.34 10.04
C PHE A 86 -5.84 10.33 8.91
N PHE A 87 -4.58 9.96 8.70
CA PHE A 87 -4.17 8.99 7.67
C PHE A 87 -4.90 7.65 7.85
N VAL A 88 -4.95 7.13 9.09
CA VAL A 88 -5.64 5.87 9.41
C VAL A 88 -7.11 5.96 9.12
N SER A 89 -7.76 7.04 9.53
CA SER A 89 -9.18 7.26 9.25
C SER A 89 -9.44 7.23 7.75
N VAL A 90 -8.62 7.91 6.95
CA VAL A 90 -8.71 7.87 5.48
C VAL A 90 -8.54 6.44 4.95
N MET A 91 -7.50 5.72 5.41
CA MET A 91 -7.21 4.35 4.94
C MET A 91 -8.29 3.34 5.34
N THR A 92 -8.95 3.57 6.45
CA THR A 92 -10.07 2.72 6.91
C THR A 92 -11.31 2.92 6.04
N HIS A 93 -11.59 4.16 5.65
CA HIS A 93 -12.87 4.51 5.04
C HIS A 93 -12.85 4.67 3.51
N TYR A 94 -11.69 4.86 2.86
CA TYR A 94 -11.65 5.21 1.44
C TYR A 94 -12.32 4.18 0.52
N LYS A 95 -12.28 2.89 0.86
CA LYS A 95 -12.93 1.82 0.06
C LYS A 95 -14.46 1.86 0.12
N ALA A 96 -15.02 2.42 1.19
CA ALA A 96 -16.46 2.56 1.38
C ALA A 96 -17.02 3.81 0.70
N CYS A 97 -16.15 4.72 0.19
CA CYS A 97 -16.54 6.00 -0.38
C CYS A 97 -16.42 6.02 -1.89
N ARG A 98 -17.30 6.79 -2.54
CA ARG A 98 -17.23 7.10 -3.97
C ARG A 98 -16.70 8.50 -4.26
N THR A 99 -16.82 9.39 -3.30
CA THR A 99 -16.45 10.80 -3.45
C THR A 99 -15.56 11.26 -2.31
N ALA A 100 -14.77 12.29 -2.59
CA ALA A 100 -13.95 12.95 -1.57
C ALA A 100 -14.80 13.52 -0.43
N LYS A 101 -16.01 13.99 -0.74
CA LYS A 101 -16.95 14.53 0.25
C LYS A 101 -17.48 13.45 1.20
N GLU A 102 -17.86 12.28 0.67
CA GLU A 102 -18.24 11.13 1.50
C GLU A 102 -17.10 10.70 2.42
N LEU A 103 -15.87 10.66 1.89
CA LEU A 103 -14.69 10.31 2.66
C LEU A 103 -14.45 11.33 3.79
N ALA A 104 -14.56 12.62 3.52
CA ALA A 104 -14.46 13.66 4.54
C ALA A 104 -15.47 13.47 5.69
N VAL A 105 -16.73 13.20 5.33
CA VAL A 105 -17.80 12.95 6.32
C VAL A 105 -17.50 11.71 7.16
N LEU A 106 -17.08 10.60 6.55
CA LEU A 106 -16.74 9.38 7.28
C LEU A 106 -15.53 9.54 8.19
N CYS A 107 -14.58 10.40 7.81
CA CYS A 107 -13.45 10.77 8.65
C CYS A 107 -13.79 11.82 9.73
N GLY A 108 -15.03 12.34 9.78
CA GLY A 108 -15.47 13.30 10.77
C GLY A 108 -15.02 14.74 10.52
N TYR A 109 -14.69 15.10 9.28
CA TYR A 109 -14.20 16.44 8.92
C TYR A 109 -15.14 17.15 7.94
N ASN A 110 -15.13 18.49 7.96
CA ASN A 110 -15.69 19.28 6.87
C ASN A 110 -14.73 19.29 5.65
N ASP A 111 -15.26 19.58 4.46
CA ASP A 111 -14.51 19.50 3.20
C ASP A 111 -13.23 20.35 3.17
N THR A 112 -13.27 21.53 3.77
CA THR A 112 -12.14 22.49 3.76
C THR A 112 -10.99 21.97 4.63
N VAL A 113 -11.30 21.61 5.87
CA VAL A 113 -10.31 21.06 6.83
C VAL A 113 -9.77 19.73 6.31
N PHE A 114 -10.66 18.86 5.80
CA PHE A 114 -10.27 17.59 5.22
C PHE A 114 -9.27 17.76 4.07
N THR A 115 -9.56 18.66 3.14
CA THR A 115 -8.67 18.91 1.99
C THR A 115 -7.31 19.45 2.41
N GLN A 116 -7.25 20.31 3.43
CA GLN A 116 -6.00 20.85 3.96
C GLN A 116 -5.15 19.75 4.63
N LEU A 117 -5.75 18.99 5.54
CA LEU A 117 -5.09 17.85 6.20
C LEU A 117 -4.66 16.80 5.18
N PHE A 118 -5.50 16.55 4.17
CA PHE A 118 -5.21 15.58 3.12
C PHE A 118 -3.96 15.96 2.32
N LYS A 119 -3.88 17.19 1.84
CA LYS A 119 -2.70 17.69 1.13
C LYS A 119 -1.42 17.60 1.97
N LYS A 120 -1.53 17.90 3.28
CA LYS A 120 -0.40 17.80 4.20
C LYS A 120 0.08 16.35 4.34
N ASN A 121 -0.84 15.39 4.47
CA ASN A 121 -0.53 13.99 4.81
C ASN A 121 -0.35 13.07 3.58
N PHE A 122 -0.78 13.49 2.39
CA PHE A 122 -0.76 12.71 1.15
C PHE A 122 0.05 13.38 0.05
N HIS A 123 1.23 13.91 0.41
CA HIS A 123 2.24 14.46 -0.53
C HIS A 123 1.72 15.55 -1.47
N GLY A 124 0.76 16.37 -1.00
CA GLY A 124 0.18 17.46 -1.77
C GLY A 124 -0.99 17.06 -2.68
N ASP A 125 -1.34 15.79 -2.76
CA ASP A 125 -2.51 15.33 -3.51
C ASP A 125 -3.80 15.88 -2.90
N THR A 126 -4.76 16.21 -3.74
CA THR A 126 -6.14 16.42 -3.29
C THR A 126 -6.82 15.07 -3.01
N PRO A 127 -7.85 15.02 -2.13
CA PRO A 127 -8.60 13.80 -1.89
C PRO A 127 -9.14 13.14 -3.17
N TYR A 128 -9.62 13.95 -4.11
CA TYR A 128 -10.12 13.48 -5.41
C TYR A 128 -9.02 12.84 -6.25
N GLN A 129 -7.87 13.51 -6.39
CA GLN A 129 -6.74 12.97 -7.18
C GLN A 129 -6.24 11.66 -6.60
N TRP A 130 -6.12 11.60 -5.28
CA TRP A 130 -5.66 10.39 -4.60
C TRP A 130 -6.66 9.24 -4.75
N LEU A 131 -7.96 9.46 -4.53
CA LEU A 131 -9.00 8.44 -4.76
C LEU A 131 -9.00 7.94 -6.21
N GLN A 132 -8.80 8.82 -7.18
CA GLN A 132 -8.66 8.44 -8.58
C GLN A 132 -7.45 7.53 -8.81
N LYS A 133 -6.29 7.85 -8.22
CA LYS A 133 -5.09 7.00 -8.29
C LYS A 133 -5.34 5.62 -7.66
N GLN A 134 -5.95 5.56 -6.47
CA GLN A 134 -6.28 4.29 -5.81
C GLN A 134 -7.24 3.44 -6.65
N THR A 135 -8.32 4.05 -7.14
CA THR A 135 -9.29 3.36 -8.02
C THR A 135 -8.63 2.82 -9.29
N SER A 136 -7.76 3.61 -9.91
CA SER A 136 -7.03 3.20 -11.12
C SER A 136 -6.10 2.04 -10.84
N TYR A 137 -5.38 2.07 -9.72
CA TYR A 137 -4.50 1.00 -9.29
C TYR A 137 -5.25 -0.32 -9.02
N GLU A 138 -6.40 -0.23 -8.33
CA GLU A 138 -7.24 -1.40 -8.06
C GLU A 138 -7.85 -2.00 -9.34
N ILE A 139 -8.32 -1.16 -10.26
CA ILE A 139 -8.85 -1.60 -11.56
C ILE A 139 -7.73 -2.29 -12.36
N GLU A 140 -6.55 -1.68 -12.44
CA GLU A 140 -5.41 -2.26 -13.15
C GLU A 140 -5.02 -3.61 -12.56
N PHE A 141 -4.93 -3.69 -11.23
CA PHE A 141 -4.62 -4.93 -10.53
C PHE A 141 -5.67 -6.02 -10.82
N LYS A 142 -6.96 -5.70 -10.70
CA LYS A 142 -8.03 -6.66 -11.02
C LYS A 142 -8.00 -7.09 -12.49
N LEU A 143 -7.77 -6.18 -13.42
CA LEU A 143 -7.65 -6.51 -14.84
C LEU A 143 -6.48 -7.44 -15.12
N LYS A 144 -5.32 -7.20 -14.52
CA LYS A 144 -4.10 -8.01 -14.72
C LYS A 144 -4.14 -9.36 -14.00
N LYS A 145 -4.72 -9.42 -12.80
CA LYS A 145 -4.53 -10.56 -11.88
C LYS A 145 -5.76 -11.43 -11.70
N SER A 146 -6.98 -10.93 -11.96
CA SER A 146 -8.20 -11.73 -11.79
C SER A 146 -8.69 -12.33 -13.11
N THR A 147 -9.46 -13.40 -13.00
CA THR A 147 -10.19 -14.04 -14.12
C THR A 147 -11.58 -13.47 -14.32
N LEU A 148 -11.98 -12.48 -13.50
CA LEU A 148 -13.31 -11.87 -13.57
C LEU A 148 -13.57 -11.28 -14.96
N PRO A 149 -14.77 -11.41 -15.53
CA PRO A 149 -15.13 -10.71 -16.76
C PRO A 149 -14.92 -9.21 -16.64
N ILE A 150 -14.37 -8.57 -17.67
CA ILE A 150 -14.12 -7.12 -17.69
C ILE A 150 -15.40 -6.33 -17.39
N LYS A 151 -16.56 -6.83 -17.87
CA LYS A 151 -17.88 -6.26 -17.57
C LYS A 151 -18.18 -6.27 -16.08
N GLN A 152 -17.80 -7.33 -15.37
CA GLN A 152 -18.00 -7.40 -13.92
C GLN A 152 -17.14 -6.38 -13.20
N ILE A 153 -15.84 -6.28 -13.56
CA ILE A 153 -14.93 -5.26 -13.01
C ILE A 153 -15.50 -3.86 -13.25
N MET A 154 -15.96 -3.58 -14.47
CA MET A 154 -16.62 -2.31 -14.81
C MET A 154 -17.77 -2.00 -13.86
N LEU A 155 -18.65 -2.97 -13.60
CA LEU A 155 -19.81 -2.81 -12.71
C LEU A 155 -19.41 -2.63 -11.25
N ASP A 156 -18.42 -3.37 -10.77
CA ASP A 156 -17.89 -3.26 -9.40
C ASP A 156 -17.42 -1.84 -9.07
N TYR A 157 -16.86 -1.14 -10.07
CA TYR A 157 -16.46 0.26 -9.95
C TYR A 157 -17.49 1.25 -10.45
N HIS A 158 -18.77 0.80 -10.60
CA HIS A 158 -19.95 1.61 -10.91
C HIS A 158 -19.91 2.37 -12.25
N PHE A 159 -19.12 1.89 -13.21
CA PHE A 159 -19.20 2.43 -14.57
C PHE A 159 -20.47 1.92 -15.27
N LYS A 160 -21.26 2.85 -15.79
CA LYS A 160 -22.54 2.53 -16.45
C LYS A 160 -22.37 1.98 -17.86
N THR A 161 -21.31 2.38 -18.56
CA THR A 161 -21.05 1.98 -19.95
C THR A 161 -19.62 1.55 -20.17
N PHE A 162 -19.42 0.59 -21.06
CA PHE A 162 -18.10 0.12 -21.43
C PHE A 162 -17.25 1.21 -22.08
N SER A 163 -17.86 2.10 -22.86
CA SER A 163 -17.20 3.26 -23.47
C SER A 163 -16.60 4.19 -22.40
N HIS A 164 -17.37 4.53 -21.37
CA HIS A 164 -16.88 5.37 -20.26
C HIS A 164 -15.76 4.67 -19.48
N PHE A 165 -15.91 3.38 -19.21
CA PHE A 165 -14.86 2.58 -18.55
C PHE A 165 -13.57 2.52 -19.36
N THR A 166 -13.67 2.31 -20.68
CA THR A 166 -12.51 2.30 -21.58
C THR A 166 -11.82 3.67 -21.63
N THR A 167 -12.59 4.74 -21.70
CA THR A 167 -12.05 6.11 -21.67
C THR A 167 -11.34 6.39 -20.35
N TYR A 168 -11.93 5.96 -19.22
CA TYR A 168 -11.31 6.07 -17.90
C TYR A 168 -9.97 5.32 -17.84
N CYS A 169 -9.91 4.06 -18.28
CA CYS A 169 -8.70 3.26 -18.27
C CYS A 169 -7.61 3.88 -19.17
N LYS A 170 -7.94 4.32 -20.37
CA LYS A 170 -6.99 5.01 -21.24
C LYS A 170 -6.42 6.28 -20.59
N ARG A 171 -7.27 7.09 -19.96
CA ARG A 171 -6.86 8.36 -19.35
C ARG A 171 -6.02 8.18 -18.11
N ASN A 172 -6.37 7.23 -17.25
CA ASN A 172 -5.79 7.12 -15.89
C ASN A 172 -4.78 5.97 -15.76
N ILE A 173 -4.83 4.96 -16.64
CA ILE A 173 -3.95 3.77 -16.61
C ILE A 173 -3.08 3.73 -17.87
N GLY A 174 -3.47 4.43 -18.94
CA GLY A 174 -2.70 4.53 -20.19
C GLY A 174 -3.02 3.45 -21.22
N ALA A 175 -3.97 2.54 -20.98
CA ALA A 175 -4.35 1.46 -21.89
C ALA A 175 -5.83 1.10 -21.78
N THR A 176 -6.37 0.38 -22.78
CA THR A 176 -7.73 -0.16 -22.71
C THR A 176 -7.82 -1.33 -21.73
N PRO A 177 -9.03 -1.65 -21.19
CA PRO A 177 -9.20 -2.81 -20.31
C PRO A 177 -8.69 -4.12 -20.91
N ASN A 178 -8.90 -4.35 -22.22
CA ASN A 178 -8.43 -5.54 -22.91
C ASN A 178 -6.91 -5.58 -23.01
N GLU A 179 -6.26 -4.48 -23.34
CA GLU A 179 -4.79 -4.39 -23.40
C GLU A 179 -4.15 -4.62 -22.04
N ILE A 180 -4.76 -4.06 -20.96
CA ILE A 180 -4.28 -4.25 -19.59
C ILE A 180 -4.37 -5.74 -19.22
N ARG A 181 -5.47 -6.39 -19.55
CA ARG A 181 -5.67 -7.83 -19.29
C ARG A 181 -4.65 -8.68 -20.02
N LYS A 182 -4.48 -8.44 -21.32
CA LYS A 182 -3.50 -9.18 -22.14
C LYS A 182 -2.09 -9.08 -21.58
N LYS A 183 -1.64 -7.89 -21.19
CA LYS A 183 -0.34 -7.69 -20.50
C LYS A 183 -0.22 -8.49 -19.21
N GLY A 184 -1.32 -8.61 -18.46
CA GLY A 184 -1.36 -9.41 -17.23
C GLY A 184 -1.24 -10.92 -17.50
N GLU A 185 -1.82 -11.41 -18.58
CA GLU A 185 -1.74 -12.82 -19.03
C GLU A 185 -0.33 -13.15 -19.53
N GLU A 186 0.25 -12.32 -20.40
CA GLU A 186 1.62 -12.47 -20.89
C GLU A 186 2.65 -12.51 -19.74
N SER A 187 2.44 -11.74 -18.68
CA SER A 187 3.31 -11.75 -17.50
C SER A 187 3.16 -12.98 -16.61
N ARG A 188 2.10 -13.79 -16.78
CA ARG A 188 1.91 -15.07 -16.07
C ARG A 188 2.56 -16.24 -16.80
N ASP A 189 2.59 -16.18 -18.15
CA ASP A 189 3.08 -17.24 -19.01
C ASP A 189 4.61 -17.17 -19.19
N THR A 190 5.27 -16.12 -18.74
CA THR A 190 6.73 -16.04 -18.73
C THR A 190 7.24 -16.75 -17.46
N PRO A 191 7.86 -17.93 -17.56
CA PRO A 191 8.48 -18.59 -16.41
C PRO A 191 9.70 -17.77 -16.00
N SER A 192 9.57 -16.96 -14.98
CA SER A 192 10.70 -16.34 -14.31
C SER A 192 11.37 -17.37 -13.42
N LEU A 193 12.24 -18.16 -14.01
CA LEU A 193 13.35 -18.84 -13.33
C LEU A 193 14.26 -19.41 -14.42
N GLU A 194 15.22 -18.64 -14.86
CA GLU A 194 16.46 -19.23 -15.32
C GLU A 194 17.01 -20.00 -14.12
N THR A 195 17.02 -21.32 -14.28
CA THR A 195 17.68 -22.26 -13.37
C THR A 195 19.11 -21.78 -13.13
N TYR A 196 19.38 -21.34 -11.91
CA TYR A 196 20.74 -21.31 -11.40
C TYR A 196 21.22 -22.75 -11.39
N SER A 197 21.91 -23.17 -12.43
CA SER A 197 22.74 -24.35 -12.41
C SER A 197 23.89 -24.07 -11.46
N VAL A 198 23.75 -24.51 -10.23
CA VAL A 198 24.89 -24.69 -9.34
C VAL A 198 25.74 -25.77 -9.99
N SER A 199 26.77 -25.38 -10.72
CA SER A 199 27.86 -26.28 -11.07
C SER A 199 28.59 -26.61 -9.77
N ALA A 200 28.24 -27.77 -9.19
CA ALA A 200 29.11 -28.44 -8.27
C ALA A 200 30.34 -28.89 -9.09
N ASN A 201 31.44 -28.21 -8.91
CA ASN A 201 32.75 -28.72 -9.24
C ASN A 201 33.48 -29.03 -7.96
N ASP A 202 33.86 -30.29 -7.89
CA ASP A 202 34.83 -31.05 -7.08
C ASP A 202 35.79 -30.23 -6.18
#